data_0489fcb80d58a8525a143a02b5e68d35
#
_entry.id   0489fcb80d58a8525a143a02b5e68d35
#
_cell.length_a   1.000
_cell.length_b   1.000
_cell.length_c   1.000
_cell.angle_alpha   90.00
_cell.angle_beta   90.00
_cell.angle_gamma   90.00
#
_symmetry.space_group_name_H-M   'P 1'
#
loop_
_entity.id
_entity.type
_entity.pdbx_description
1 polymer ?
#
loop_
_entity_poly.entity_id
_entity_poly.type
_entity_poly.pdbx_seq_one_letter_code
_entity_poly.pdbx_strand_id
1 'polypeptide(L)'
;FLQDKENEYSVYRQLLKGESIDVEYRYKEVVSVNGKKRIVAISSFRSRVIMHTLMLLIKKEYAARLSDDCYNCIKGRGINASRKRYDPVRQIKRIIERYRPWGYLQLDIRKCYESTRPEILFARHEAIWKDKRILRYLQRVSFCDIGLPIGTPSSPMNQHIMMMAFDRFIRQDLKIRHYVRYADDIILFGDKDKLHEAKWRIANYLWYNLGYELKKDAHPTPMRSGTDILGYVFHCGYTRVRKSIKERMKRSWRNPRSRSSYLGILKGADAKNLKRKLNMKLSFLITNETKVRRRMDSPLIDIAELTGKVFDILDFEVREPDKKKGKAWMRMQVRYEDMGDDGKPVVKTRLVKGFHVAICEFLKNMTQYIN
;
A
#
# COMPACT_ATOMS: atom_id res chain seq x y z
N PHE A 1 -12.81 19.61 5.21
CA PHE A 1 -13.60 19.40 3.97
C PHE A 1 -14.08 17.95 3.83
N LEU A 2 -13.23 16.94 3.99
CA LEU A 2 -13.65 15.52 3.98
C LEU A 2 -14.41 15.09 5.25
N GLN A 3 -14.34 15.88 6.31
CA GLN A 3 -15.12 15.70 7.54
C GLN A 3 -16.47 16.43 7.50
N ASP A 4 -16.66 17.30 6.52
CA ASP A 4 -17.86 18.05 6.32
C ASP A 4 -18.78 17.34 5.32
N LYS A 5 -19.75 16.62 5.86
CA LYS A 5 -20.74 15.88 5.08
C LYS A 5 -21.56 16.79 4.14
N GLU A 6 -21.73 18.04 4.45
CA GLU A 6 -22.44 18.97 3.58
C GLU A 6 -21.72 19.20 2.25
N ASN A 7 -20.39 19.24 2.26
CA ASN A 7 -19.60 19.36 1.03
C ASN A 7 -19.71 18.11 0.15
N GLU A 8 -19.72 16.93 0.76
CA GLU A 8 -19.96 15.68 0.03
C GLU A 8 -21.38 15.66 -0.56
N TYR A 9 -22.39 16.05 0.21
CA TYR A 9 -23.77 16.14 -0.26
C TYR A 9 -23.96 17.21 -1.35
N SER A 10 -23.28 18.34 -1.27
CA SER A 10 -23.30 19.38 -2.30
C SER A 10 -22.79 18.84 -3.63
N VAL A 11 -21.61 18.17 -3.63
CA VAL A 11 -21.04 17.53 -4.82
C VAL A 11 -21.97 16.44 -5.33
N TYR A 12 -22.54 15.62 -4.45
CA TYR A 12 -23.47 14.57 -4.82
C TYR A 12 -24.71 15.12 -5.52
N ARG A 13 -25.32 16.21 -4.99
CA ARG A 13 -26.46 16.89 -5.63
C ARG A 13 -26.11 17.45 -7.01
N GLN A 14 -24.93 18.05 -7.19
CA GLN A 14 -24.45 18.54 -8.49
C GLN A 14 -24.33 17.38 -9.50
N LEU A 15 -23.77 16.26 -9.09
CA LEU A 15 -23.67 15.05 -9.93
C LEU A 15 -25.06 14.51 -10.33
N LEU A 16 -25.99 14.47 -9.37
CA LEU A 16 -27.37 14.00 -9.66
C LEU A 16 -28.12 14.91 -10.62
N LYS A 17 -27.94 16.23 -10.51
CA LYS A 17 -28.55 17.22 -11.42
C LYS A 17 -27.92 17.24 -12.82
N GLY A 18 -26.78 16.57 -13.00
CA GLY A 18 -26.07 16.58 -14.29
C GLY A 18 -25.34 17.90 -14.56
N GLU A 19 -25.04 18.68 -13.53
CA GLU A 19 -24.30 19.94 -13.63
C GLU A 19 -22.89 19.71 -14.18
N SER A 20 -22.32 20.69 -14.89
CA SER A 20 -20.95 20.59 -15.40
C SER A 20 -19.98 20.56 -14.24
N ILE A 21 -18.97 19.71 -14.35
CA ILE A 21 -17.85 19.62 -13.42
C ILE A 21 -16.55 19.89 -14.16
N ASP A 22 -15.72 20.74 -13.57
CA ASP A 22 -14.37 20.97 -14.06
C ASP A 22 -13.35 20.29 -13.16
N VAL A 23 -12.41 19.63 -13.80
CA VAL A 23 -11.30 18.95 -13.13
C VAL A 23 -10.01 19.59 -13.60
N GLU A 24 -9.34 20.24 -12.65
CA GLU A 24 -8.09 20.94 -12.89
C GLU A 24 -6.91 20.11 -12.39
N TYR A 25 -5.84 20.08 -13.18
CA TYR A 25 -4.58 19.42 -12.86
C TYR A 25 -3.42 20.39 -12.85
N ARG A 26 -2.52 20.21 -11.88
CA ARG A 26 -1.16 20.75 -11.89
C ARG A 26 -0.19 19.59 -12.06
N TYR A 27 0.78 19.75 -12.90
CA TYR A 27 1.74 18.68 -13.17
C TYR A 27 3.01 18.88 -12.36
N LYS A 28 3.52 17.79 -11.78
CA LYS A 28 4.77 17.79 -11.04
C LYS A 28 5.60 16.58 -11.42
N GLU A 29 6.86 16.81 -11.77
CA GLU A 29 7.82 15.71 -11.91
C GLU A 29 8.21 15.19 -10.53
N VAL A 30 8.05 13.88 -10.33
CA VAL A 30 8.42 13.17 -9.12
C VAL A 30 9.43 12.09 -9.46
N VAL A 31 10.56 12.10 -8.77
CA VAL A 31 11.57 11.05 -8.91
C VAL A 31 11.29 9.95 -7.90
N SER A 32 11.01 8.75 -8.40
CA SER A 32 10.79 7.59 -7.53
C SER A 32 12.10 7.17 -6.84
N VAL A 33 11.99 6.37 -5.78
CA VAL A 33 13.15 5.84 -5.02
C VAL A 33 14.16 5.09 -5.91
N ASN A 34 13.73 4.62 -7.07
CA ASN A 34 14.57 3.93 -8.05
C ASN A 34 15.15 4.87 -9.13
N GLY A 35 15.08 6.19 -8.93
CA GLY A 35 15.55 7.21 -9.88
C GLY A 35 14.63 7.42 -11.09
N LYS A 36 13.52 6.70 -11.21
CA LYS A 36 12.59 6.85 -12.34
C LYS A 36 11.77 8.12 -12.19
N LYS A 37 11.85 9.00 -13.17
CA LYS A 37 11.04 10.22 -13.27
C LYS A 37 9.61 9.87 -13.73
N ARG A 38 8.63 10.52 -13.12
CA ARG A 38 7.21 10.39 -13.48
C ARG A 38 6.55 11.76 -13.37
N ILE A 39 5.69 12.09 -14.31
CA ILE A 39 4.82 13.26 -14.21
C ILE A 39 3.56 12.83 -13.47
N VAL A 40 3.29 13.48 -12.34
CA VAL A 40 2.12 13.23 -11.50
C VAL A 40 1.13 14.37 -11.71
N ALA A 41 -0.12 14.04 -11.99
CA ALA A 41 -1.21 15.01 -12.10
C ALA A 41 -1.80 15.25 -10.70
N ILE A 42 -1.58 16.44 -10.17
CA ILE A 42 -2.10 16.86 -8.88
C ILE A 42 -3.40 17.59 -9.12
N SER A 43 -4.52 16.98 -8.78
CA SER A 43 -5.84 17.61 -8.85
C SER A 43 -6.09 18.55 -7.68
N SER A 44 -6.89 19.59 -7.89
CA SER A 44 -7.40 20.45 -6.81
C SER A 44 -8.16 19.62 -5.77
N PHE A 45 -8.32 20.18 -4.57
CA PHE A 45 -9.05 19.46 -3.52
C PHE A 45 -10.51 19.17 -3.94
N ARG A 46 -11.20 20.16 -4.52
CA ARG A 46 -12.55 19.99 -5.06
C ARG A 46 -12.62 18.89 -6.11
N SER A 47 -11.69 18.90 -7.07
CA SER A 47 -11.60 17.85 -8.12
C SER A 47 -11.43 16.45 -7.52
N ARG A 48 -10.64 16.31 -6.45
CA ARG A 48 -10.48 15.02 -5.74
C ARG A 48 -11.77 14.53 -5.09
N VAL A 49 -12.54 15.44 -4.49
CA VAL A 49 -13.85 15.11 -3.90
C VAL A 49 -14.81 14.65 -4.99
N ILE A 50 -14.90 15.37 -6.10
CA ILE A 50 -15.73 14.99 -7.25
C ILE A 50 -15.39 13.61 -7.76
N MET A 51 -14.09 13.35 -8.03
CA MET A 51 -13.63 12.04 -8.49
C MET A 51 -13.91 10.93 -7.47
N HIS A 52 -13.70 11.20 -6.18
CA HIS A 52 -13.96 10.23 -5.13
C HIS A 52 -15.44 9.89 -5.03
N THR A 53 -16.31 10.89 -5.04
CA THR A 53 -17.77 10.72 -4.99
C THR A 53 -18.25 9.91 -6.19
N LEU A 54 -17.79 10.25 -7.41
CA LEU A 54 -18.12 9.47 -8.60
C LEU A 54 -17.64 8.01 -8.48
N MET A 55 -16.41 7.80 -7.98
CA MET A 55 -15.89 6.45 -7.78
C MET A 55 -16.68 5.66 -6.74
N LEU A 56 -17.20 6.29 -5.70
CA LEU A 56 -18.06 5.62 -4.73
C LEU A 56 -19.36 5.13 -5.36
N LEU A 57 -19.96 5.93 -6.25
CA LEU A 57 -21.20 5.58 -6.95
C LEU A 57 -21.02 4.37 -7.89
N ILE A 58 -19.95 4.37 -8.69
CA ILE A 58 -19.76 3.36 -9.75
C ILE A 58 -18.96 2.13 -9.33
N LYS A 59 -18.20 2.22 -8.22
CA LYS A 59 -17.26 1.20 -7.79
C LYS A 59 -17.86 -0.19 -7.63
N LYS A 60 -19.08 -0.29 -7.12
CA LYS A 60 -19.76 -1.56 -6.88
C LYS A 60 -19.98 -2.32 -8.20
N GLU A 61 -20.45 -1.61 -9.22
CA GLU A 61 -20.73 -2.17 -10.54
C GLU A 61 -19.45 -2.64 -11.24
N TYR A 62 -18.37 -1.87 -11.13
CA TYR A 62 -17.10 -2.28 -11.70
C TYR A 62 -16.50 -3.47 -10.94
N ALA A 63 -16.49 -3.42 -9.60
CA ALA A 63 -15.91 -4.48 -8.79
C ALA A 63 -16.55 -5.86 -9.04
N ALA A 64 -17.85 -5.90 -9.33
CA ALA A 64 -18.57 -7.13 -9.65
C ALA A 64 -18.12 -7.78 -10.97
N ARG A 65 -17.53 -6.98 -11.88
CA ARG A 65 -17.11 -7.43 -13.23
C ARG A 65 -15.62 -7.73 -13.33
N LEU A 66 -14.82 -7.34 -12.31
CA LEU A 66 -13.38 -7.53 -12.32
C LEU A 66 -12.99 -8.98 -12.04
N SER A 67 -11.99 -9.48 -12.76
CA SER A 67 -11.41 -10.79 -12.52
C SER A 67 -10.91 -10.95 -11.08
N ASP A 68 -11.04 -12.15 -10.53
CA ASP A 68 -10.45 -12.51 -9.24
C ASP A 68 -8.90 -12.52 -9.28
N ASP A 69 -8.32 -12.52 -10.46
CA ASP A 69 -6.86 -12.49 -10.69
C ASP A 69 -6.27 -11.07 -10.65
N CYS A 70 -7.10 -10.05 -10.46
CA CYS A 70 -6.71 -8.67 -10.28
C CYS A 70 -6.65 -8.31 -8.80
N TYR A 71 -5.47 -7.88 -8.31
CA TYR A 71 -5.20 -7.79 -6.87
C TYR A 71 -4.93 -6.38 -6.34
N ASN A 72 -4.80 -5.35 -7.16
CA ASN A 72 -4.50 -4.00 -6.69
C ASN A 72 -5.73 -3.09 -6.67
N CYS A 73 -5.72 -2.08 -5.80
CA CYS A 73 -6.70 -0.98 -5.74
C CYS A 73 -8.18 -1.40 -5.64
N ILE A 74 -8.46 -2.63 -5.24
CA ILE A 74 -9.80 -3.16 -4.99
C ILE A 74 -9.93 -3.43 -3.49
N LYS A 75 -11.02 -2.95 -2.87
CA LYS A 75 -11.25 -3.16 -1.44
C LYS A 75 -11.23 -4.65 -1.08
N GLY A 76 -10.41 -5.02 -0.11
CA GLY A 76 -10.26 -6.39 0.36
C GLY A 76 -9.28 -7.24 -0.47
N ARG A 77 -8.67 -6.71 -1.53
CA ARG A 77 -7.63 -7.36 -2.34
C ARG A 77 -6.29 -6.66 -2.15
N GLY A 78 -5.20 -7.40 -2.32
CA GLY A 78 -3.83 -6.87 -2.23
C GLY A 78 -2.94 -7.64 -1.29
N ILE A 79 -1.71 -7.20 -1.15
CA ILE A 79 -0.70 -7.83 -0.28
C ILE A 79 -1.20 -7.79 1.18
N ASN A 80 -1.15 -8.93 1.86
CA ASN A 80 -1.70 -9.12 3.21
C ASN A 80 -3.23 -9.02 3.31
N ALA A 81 -3.98 -9.19 2.23
CA ALA A 81 -5.43 -9.26 2.28
C ALA A 81 -5.89 -10.34 3.28
N SER A 82 -6.96 -10.05 4.04
CA SER A 82 -7.49 -10.97 5.04
C SER A 82 -7.92 -12.29 4.43
N ARG A 83 -8.61 -12.25 3.30
CA ARG A 83 -8.97 -13.45 2.54
C ARG A 83 -7.78 -13.91 1.70
N LYS A 84 -7.27 -15.12 1.97
CA LYS A 84 -6.10 -15.71 1.30
C LYS A 84 -6.17 -15.68 -0.23
N ARG A 85 -7.37 -15.89 -0.80
CA ARG A 85 -7.59 -15.87 -2.27
C ARG A 85 -7.32 -14.51 -2.91
N TYR A 86 -7.40 -13.43 -2.15
CA TYR A 86 -7.21 -12.06 -2.60
C TYR A 86 -5.82 -11.47 -2.26
N ASP A 87 -4.91 -12.29 -1.73
CA ASP A 87 -3.53 -11.93 -1.50
C ASP A 87 -2.65 -12.50 -2.62
N PRO A 88 -2.09 -11.66 -3.51
CA PRO A 88 -1.29 -12.13 -4.65
C PRO A 88 -0.04 -12.88 -4.23
N VAL A 89 0.59 -12.51 -3.11
CA VAL A 89 1.78 -13.19 -2.58
C VAL A 89 1.44 -14.63 -2.19
N ARG A 90 0.32 -14.82 -1.50
CA ARG A 90 -0.16 -16.17 -1.13
C ARG A 90 -0.59 -16.98 -2.35
N GLN A 91 -1.20 -16.33 -3.35
CA GLN A 91 -1.59 -17.03 -4.58
C GLN A 91 -0.37 -17.49 -5.38
N ILE A 92 0.64 -16.64 -5.54
CA ILE A 92 1.89 -17.00 -6.22
C ILE A 92 2.57 -18.17 -5.50
N LYS A 93 2.71 -18.11 -4.17
CA LYS A 93 3.23 -19.23 -3.37
C LYS A 93 2.45 -20.53 -3.64
N ARG A 94 1.13 -20.47 -3.53
CA ARG A 94 0.26 -21.62 -3.77
C ARG A 94 0.43 -22.21 -5.18
N ILE A 95 0.55 -21.35 -6.20
CA ILE A 95 0.79 -21.81 -7.58
C ILE A 95 2.11 -22.57 -7.66
N ILE A 96 3.19 -22.00 -7.14
CA ILE A 96 4.51 -22.59 -7.20
C ILE A 96 4.59 -23.91 -6.41
N GLU A 97 4.07 -23.95 -5.21
CA GLU A 97 4.15 -25.10 -4.31
C GLU A 97 3.26 -26.25 -4.76
N ARG A 98 2.01 -25.96 -5.16
CA ARG A 98 1.02 -26.98 -5.48
C ARG A 98 1.11 -27.50 -6.91
N TYR A 99 1.33 -26.59 -7.88
CA TYR A 99 1.25 -26.93 -9.29
C TYR A 99 2.63 -27.11 -9.95
N ARG A 100 3.71 -26.66 -9.29
CA ARG A 100 5.11 -26.82 -9.72
C ARG A 100 5.29 -26.54 -11.21
N PRO A 101 4.92 -25.34 -11.70
CA PRO A 101 5.03 -24.99 -13.11
C PRO A 101 6.51 -25.06 -13.55
N TRP A 102 6.73 -25.35 -14.85
CA TRP A 102 8.08 -25.27 -15.41
C TRP A 102 8.70 -23.89 -15.22
N GLY A 103 7.90 -22.84 -15.43
CA GLY A 103 8.37 -21.47 -15.34
C GLY A 103 7.24 -20.45 -15.28
N TYR A 104 7.64 -19.24 -15.55
CA TYR A 104 6.75 -18.09 -15.57
C TYR A 104 7.06 -17.16 -16.75
N LEU A 105 6.06 -16.38 -17.14
CA LEU A 105 6.20 -15.25 -18.05
C LEU A 105 5.73 -13.99 -17.31
N GLN A 106 6.66 -13.08 -17.06
CA GLN A 106 6.37 -11.78 -16.46
C GLN A 106 6.34 -10.72 -17.57
N LEU A 107 5.27 -9.93 -17.59
CA LEU A 107 5.02 -8.91 -18.59
C LEU A 107 4.81 -7.56 -17.89
N ASP A 108 5.31 -6.51 -18.51
CA ASP A 108 5.16 -5.12 -18.07
C ASP A 108 4.74 -4.29 -19.28
N ILE A 109 3.67 -3.53 -19.14
CA ILE A 109 3.13 -2.65 -20.18
C ILE A 109 3.94 -1.34 -20.18
N ARG A 110 4.44 -0.96 -21.35
CA ARG A 110 5.19 0.27 -21.51
C ARG A 110 4.27 1.47 -21.33
N LYS A 111 4.62 2.36 -20.38
CA LYS A 111 3.87 3.60 -20.12
C LYS A 111 2.35 3.40 -20.01
N CYS A 112 1.90 2.38 -19.30
CA CYS A 112 0.52 1.89 -19.29
C CYS A 112 -0.52 3.02 -19.14
N TYR A 113 -0.32 3.96 -18.20
CA TYR A 113 -1.24 5.08 -17.97
C TYR A 113 -1.22 6.10 -19.10
N GLU A 114 -0.03 6.45 -19.58
CA GLU A 114 0.17 7.43 -20.65
C GLU A 114 -0.32 6.88 -22.01
N SER A 115 -0.24 5.56 -22.21
CA SER A 115 -0.63 4.90 -23.48
C SER A 115 -2.11 4.52 -23.54
N THR A 116 -2.89 4.77 -22.48
CA THR A 116 -4.31 4.42 -22.48
C THR A 116 -5.08 5.27 -23.48
N ARG A 117 -5.74 4.62 -24.44
CA ARG A 117 -6.54 5.28 -25.48
C ARG A 117 -7.93 5.65 -24.95
N PRO A 118 -8.32 6.93 -25.02
CA PRO A 118 -9.62 7.41 -24.54
C PRO A 118 -10.80 6.68 -25.16
N GLU A 119 -10.79 6.50 -26.47
CA GLU A 119 -11.88 5.90 -27.25
C GLU A 119 -12.15 4.44 -26.83
N ILE A 120 -11.08 3.68 -26.55
CA ILE A 120 -11.22 2.29 -26.09
C ILE A 120 -11.79 2.26 -24.65
N LEU A 121 -11.32 3.14 -23.77
CA LEU A 121 -11.83 3.22 -22.41
C LEU A 121 -13.31 3.64 -22.39
N PHE A 122 -13.70 4.62 -23.22
CA PHE A 122 -15.08 5.07 -23.27
C PHE A 122 -16.02 3.99 -23.82
N ALA A 123 -15.64 3.26 -24.85
CA ALA A 123 -16.40 2.12 -25.32
C ALA A 123 -16.63 1.07 -24.19
N ARG A 124 -15.65 0.88 -23.30
CA ARG A 124 -15.78 0.01 -22.13
C ARG A 124 -16.74 0.57 -21.08
N HIS A 125 -16.72 1.88 -20.84
CA HIS A 125 -17.68 2.53 -19.95
C HIS A 125 -19.10 2.44 -20.50
N GLU A 126 -19.31 2.70 -21.78
CA GLU A 126 -20.61 2.61 -22.46
C GLU A 126 -21.19 1.19 -22.45
N ALA A 127 -20.35 0.18 -22.49
CA ALA A 127 -20.79 -1.21 -22.35
C ALA A 127 -21.36 -1.52 -20.96
N ILE A 128 -20.96 -0.76 -19.93
CA ILE A 128 -21.39 -0.95 -18.53
C ILE A 128 -22.51 0.01 -18.14
N TRP A 129 -22.42 1.28 -18.55
CA TRP A 129 -23.32 2.35 -18.14
C TRP A 129 -24.18 2.83 -19.32
N LYS A 130 -25.47 3.02 -19.04
CA LYS A 130 -26.42 3.60 -20.01
C LYS A 130 -26.82 5.03 -19.65
N ASP A 131 -26.58 5.47 -18.42
CA ASP A 131 -26.85 6.83 -17.99
C ASP A 131 -25.81 7.79 -18.59
N LYS A 132 -26.28 8.69 -19.49
CA LYS A 132 -25.44 9.67 -20.18
C LYS A 132 -24.76 10.66 -19.22
N ARG A 133 -25.33 10.90 -18.03
CA ARG A 133 -24.72 11.78 -17.00
C ARG A 133 -23.46 11.12 -16.45
N ILE A 134 -23.55 9.83 -16.07
CA ILE A 134 -22.39 9.06 -15.58
C ILE A 134 -21.29 9.01 -16.64
N LEU A 135 -21.64 8.73 -17.89
CA LEU A 135 -20.69 8.69 -19.00
C LEU A 135 -19.98 10.04 -19.19
N ARG A 136 -20.71 11.15 -19.15
CA ARG A 136 -20.14 12.49 -19.24
C ARG A 136 -19.16 12.78 -18.10
N TYR A 137 -19.48 12.41 -16.87
CA TYR A 137 -18.59 12.58 -15.74
C TYR A 137 -17.35 11.70 -15.83
N LEU A 138 -17.51 10.43 -16.24
CA LEU A 138 -16.39 9.54 -16.48
C LEU A 138 -15.43 10.10 -17.53
N GLN A 139 -15.98 10.70 -18.59
CA GLN A 139 -15.19 11.36 -19.63
C GLN A 139 -14.34 12.50 -19.04
N ARG A 140 -14.92 13.34 -18.19
CA ARG A 140 -14.23 14.47 -17.58
C ARG A 140 -13.15 14.08 -16.57
N VAL A 141 -13.34 13.03 -15.79
CA VAL A 141 -12.41 12.64 -14.70
C VAL A 141 -11.39 11.58 -15.10
N SER A 142 -11.50 10.99 -16.29
CA SER A 142 -10.66 9.83 -16.66
C SER A 142 -9.32 10.23 -17.24
N PHE A 143 -9.23 11.35 -17.94
CA PHE A 143 -8.04 11.75 -18.67
C PHE A 143 -7.52 13.13 -18.30
N CYS A 144 -6.25 13.31 -18.52
CA CYS A 144 -5.55 14.59 -18.54
C CYS A 144 -4.68 14.64 -19.82
N ASP A 145 -3.96 15.72 -20.05
CA ASP A 145 -3.14 15.95 -21.25
C ASP A 145 -2.10 14.85 -21.54
N ILE A 146 -1.77 14.05 -20.52
CA ILE A 146 -0.75 12.99 -20.61
C ILE A 146 -1.32 11.57 -20.46
N GLY A 147 -2.61 11.37 -20.72
CA GLY A 147 -3.29 10.08 -20.59
C GLY A 147 -4.05 9.91 -19.28
N LEU A 148 -4.03 8.72 -18.67
CA LEU A 148 -4.61 8.53 -17.34
C LEU A 148 -3.79 9.27 -16.28
N PRO A 149 -4.40 10.16 -15.48
CA PRO A 149 -3.68 10.97 -14.51
C PRO A 149 -3.09 10.13 -13.37
N ILE A 150 -1.76 10.10 -13.24
CA ILE A 150 -1.10 9.42 -12.12
C ILE A 150 -1.34 10.19 -10.83
N GLY A 151 -1.89 9.54 -9.82
CA GLY A 151 -2.16 10.14 -8.49
C GLY A 151 -3.63 10.45 -8.22
N THR A 152 -4.54 10.16 -9.15
CA THR A 152 -5.99 10.37 -8.97
C THR A 152 -6.73 9.09 -8.57
N PRO A 153 -7.89 9.21 -7.89
CA PRO A 153 -8.71 8.04 -7.49
C PRO A 153 -9.31 7.27 -8.67
N SER A 154 -9.53 7.92 -9.81
CA SER A 154 -10.16 7.35 -11.00
C SER A 154 -9.24 6.43 -11.80
N SER A 155 -7.96 6.77 -11.90
CA SER A 155 -7.03 6.10 -12.81
C SER A 155 -6.81 4.60 -12.54
N PRO A 156 -6.66 4.12 -11.30
CA PRO A 156 -6.56 2.67 -11.06
C PRO A 156 -7.81 1.91 -11.50
N MET A 157 -9.00 2.48 -11.32
CA MET A 157 -10.24 1.85 -11.76
C MET A 157 -10.36 1.82 -13.28
N ASN A 158 -10.02 2.93 -13.94
CA ASN A 158 -9.99 3.02 -15.40
C ASN A 158 -9.03 2.01 -16.02
N GLN A 159 -7.84 1.83 -15.42
CA GLN A 159 -6.91 0.79 -15.83
C GLN A 159 -7.50 -0.62 -15.70
N HIS A 160 -8.21 -0.89 -14.59
CA HIS A 160 -8.88 -2.18 -14.42
C HIS A 160 -9.93 -2.42 -15.51
N ILE A 161 -10.71 -1.41 -15.85
CA ILE A 161 -11.74 -1.50 -16.88
C ILE A 161 -11.12 -1.75 -18.26
N MET A 162 -10.02 -1.06 -18.58
CA MET A 162 -9.25 -1.35 -19.79
C MET A 162 -8.83 -2.81 -19.87
N MET A 163 -8.36 -3.36 -18.76
CA MET A 163 -7.80 -4.71 -18.69
C MET A 163 -8.84 -5.83 -18.48
N MET A 164 -10.12 -5.53 -18.26
CA MET A 164 -11.15 -6.57 -18.03
C MET A 164 -11.25 -7.60 -19.16
N ALA A 165 -11.25 -7.15 -20.39
CA ALA A 165 -11.32 -8.05 -21.54
C ALA A 165 -10.02 -8.83 -21.75
N PHE A 166 -8.87 -8.23 -21.38
CA PHE A 166 -7.59 -8.91 -21.37
C PHE A 166 -7.55 -10.03 -20.32
N ASP A 167 -8.03 -9.79 -19.10
CA ASP A 167 -8.12 -10.81 -18.05
C ASP A 167 -8.96 -12.01 -18.53
N ARG A 168 -10.04 -11.72 -19.26
CA ARG A 168 -10.91 -12.75 -19.86
C ARG A 168 -10.20 -13.52 -20.97
N PHE A 169 -9.52 -12.81 -21.87
CA PHE A 169 -8.70 -13.40 -22.93
C PHE A 169 -7.65 -14.38 -22.37
N ILE A 170 -6.93 -14.02 -21.30
CA ILE A 170 -5.97 -14.91 -20.65
C ILE A 170 -6.65 -16.19 -20.17
N ARG A 171 -7.83 -16.08 -19.56
CA ARG A 171 -8.54 -17.21 -18.96
C ARG A 171 -9.27 -18.09 -19.96
N GLN A 172 -9.96 -17.51 -20.92
CA GLN A 172 -10.85 -18.21 -21.82
C GLN A 172 -10.17 -18.62 -23.12
N ASP A 173 -9.45 -17.69 -23.77
CA ASP A 173 -8.85 -17.93 -25.08
C ASP A 173 -7.47 -18.60 -24.99
N LEU A 174 -6.61 -18.14 -24.05
CA LEU A 174 -5.31 -18.77 -23.81
C LEU A 174 -5.41 -19.96 -22.87
N LYS A 175 -6.52 -20.11 -22.15
CA LYS A 175 -6.75 -21.17 -21.16
C LYS A 175 -5.64 -21.27 -20.11
N ILE A 176 -5.03 -20.12 -19.75
CA ILE A 176 -3.98 -20.06 -18.73
C ILE A 176 -4.64 -19.97 -17.36
N ARG A 177 -4.49 -21.07 -16.61
CA ARG A 177 -5.12 -21.25 -15.31
C ARG A 177 -4.41 -20.48 -14.19
N HIS A 178 -3.11 -20.27 -14.28
CA HIS A 178 -2.26 -19.68 -13.25
C HIS A 178 -1.79 -18.29 -13.69
N TYR A 179 -2.58 -17.30 -13.34
CA TYR A 179 -2.46 -15.91 -13.75
C TYR A 179 -2.65 -14.98 -12.55
N VAL A 180 -1.80 -13.97 -12.44
CA VAL A 180 -1.88 -12.92 -11.41
C VAL A 180 -1.57 -11.58 -12.06
N ARG A 181 -2.45 -10.60 -11.85
CA ARG A 181 -2.25 -9.22 -12.30
C ARG A 181 -2.28 -8.24 -11.11
N TYR A 182 -1.25 -7.43 -11.01
CA TYR A 182 -1.16 -6.36 -10.02
C TYR A 182 -0.89 -5.04 -10.74
N ALA A 183 -1.93 -4.27 -11.04
CA ALA A 183 -1.90 -3.12 -11.95
C ALA A 183 -1.46 -3.50 -13.36
N ASP A 184 -0.32 -2.97 -13.81
CA ASP A 184 0.37 -3.24 -15.05
C ASP A 184 1.34 -4.43 -14.97
N ASP A 185 1.68 -4.87 -13.76
CA ASP A 185 2.47 -6.09 -13.55
C ASP A 185 1.62 -7.34 -13.79
N ILE A 186 1.99 -8.13 -14.79
CA ILE A 186 1.30 -9.34 -15.23
C ILE A 186 2.23 -10.52 -15.08
N ILE A 187 1.78 -11.61 -14.47
CA ILE A 187 2.56 -12.85 -14.38
C ILE A 187 1.68 -14.05 -14.66
N LEU A 188 2.20 -14.94 -15.52
CA LEU A 188 1.60 -16.20 -15.90
C LEU A 188 2.55 -17.34 -15.54
N PHE A 189 2.00 -18.47 -15.14
CA PHE A 189 2.77 -19.68 -14.81
C PHE A 189 2.27 -20.86 -15.66
N GLY A 190 3.19 -21.70 -16.12
CA GLY A 190 2.84 -22.85 -16.96
C GLY A 190 4.05 -23.57 -17.55
N ASP A 191 3.76 -24.33 -18.60
CA ASP A 191 4.74 -25.06 -19.37
C ASP A 191 5.48 -24.15 -20.36
N LYS A 192 6.70 -24.52 -20.74
CA LYS A 192 7.59 -23.69 -21.56
C LYS A 192 6.93 -23.25 -22.88
N ASP A 193 6.45 -24.21 -23.66
CA ASP A 193 5.91 -23.94 -25.00
C ASP A 193 4.65 -23.12 -24.95
N LYS A 194 3.78 -23.42 -24.00
CA LYS A 194 2.56 -22.66 -23.75
C LYS A 194 2.84 -21.19 -23.36
N LEU A 195 3.89 -20.95 -22.58
CA LEU A 195 4.29 -19.59 -22.21
C LEU A 195 4.92 -18.83 -23.39
N HIS A 196 5.64 -19.51 -24.29
CA HIS A 196 6.17 -18.92 -25.51
C HIS A 196 5.03 -18.50 -26.47
N GLU A 197 4.08 -19.39 -26.71
CA GLU A 197 2.88 -19.09 -27.50
C GLU A 197 2.09 -17.93 -26.89
N ALA A 198 1.86 -18.00 -25.57
CA ALA A 198 1.11 -16.96 -24.86
C ALA A 198 1.76 -15.57 -24.97
N LYS A 199 3.08 -15.45 -24.90
CA LYS A 199 3.80 -14.18 -25.06
C LYS A 199 3.41 -13.49 -26.36
N TRP A 200 3.44 -14.21 -27.47
CA TRP A 200 3.16 -13.66 -28.79
C TRP A 200 1.68 -13.26 -28.92
N ARG A 201 0.77 -14.15 -28.53
CA ARG A 201 -0.68 -13.87 -28.57
C ARG A 201 -1.06 -12.71 -27.65
N ILE A 202 -0.45 -12.57 -26.47
CA ILE A 202 -0.66 -11.46 -25.55
C ILE A 202 -0.15 -10.14 -26.14
N ALA A 203 1.04 -10.13 -26.74
CA ALA A 203 1.60 -8.94 -27.36
C ALA A 203 0.66 -8.40 -28.46
N ASN A 204 0.19 -9.29 -29.33
CA ASN A 204 -0.76 -8.94 -30.39
C ASN A 204 -2.10 -8.45 -29.82
N TYR A 205 -2.64 -9.15 -28.81
CA TYR A 205 -3.90 -8.73 -28.18
C TYR A 205 -3.80 -7.32 -27.58
N LEU A 206 -2.75 -7.06 -26.82
CA LEU A 206 -2.51 -5.77 -26.19
C LEU A 206 -2.36 -4.66 -27.22
N TRP A 207 -1.63 -4.91 -28.30
CA TRP A 207 -1.41 -3.94 -29.37
C TRP A 207 -2.69 -3.62 -30.15
N TYR A 208 -3.34 -4.65 -30.68
CA TYR A 208 -4.50 -4.44 -31.58
C TYR A 208 -5.78 -4.07 -30.83
N ASN A 209 -6.03 -4.63 -29.64
CA ASN A 209 -7.29 -4.44 -28.93
C ASN A 209 -7.25 -3.35 -27.85
N LEU A 210 -6.06 -3.02 -27.34
CA LEU A 210 -5.92 -2.04 -26.24
C LEU A 210 -4.96 -0.90 -26.57
N GLY A 211 -4.18 -1.00 -27.64
CA GLY A 211 -3.19 -0.01 -28.03
C GLY A 211 -1.97 0.02 -27.10
N TYR A 212 -1.74 -1.06 -26.35
CA TYR A 212 -0.63 -1.16 -25.42
C TYR A 212 0.57 -1.90 -26.02
N GLU A 213 1.76 -1.42 -25.73
CA GLU A 213 3.04 -2.05 -26.07
C GLU A 213 3.65 -2.73 -24.86
N LEU A 214 4.13 -3.98 -25.02
CA LEU A 214 4.92 -4.63 -24.00
C LEU A 214 6.36 -4.13 -24.00
N LYS A 215 7.00 -4.12 -22.84
CA LYS A 215 8.45 -3.96 -22.76
C LYS A 215 9.15 -5.16 -23.44
N LYS A 216 10.25 -4.85 -24.16
CA LYS A 216 10.91 -5.83 -25.06
C LYS A 216 11.50 -7.06 -24.37
N ASP A 217 11.90 -6.96 -23.10
CA ASP A 217 12.72 -7.98 -22.42
C ASP A 217 11.91 -9.13 -21.78
N ALA A 218 10.61 -9.21 -22.01
CA ALA A 218 9.79 -10.27 -21.47
C ALA A 218 10.06 -11.59 -22.18
N HIS A 219 10.44 -12.64 -21.44
CA HIS A 219 10.61 -13.99 -21.96
C HIS A 219 10.23 -15.04 -20.90
N PRO A 220 9.74 -16.22 -21.31
CA PRO A 220 9.49 -17.31 -20.40
C PRO A 220 10.76 -17.72 -19.66
N THR A 221 10.67 -17.78 -18.34
CA THR A 221 11.81 -18.01 -17.46
C THR A 221 11.54 -19.23 -16.56
N PRO A 222 12.48 -20.18 -16.44
CA PRO A 222 12.30 -21.34 -15.57
C PRO A 222 12.18 -20.95 -14.10
N MET A 223 11.36 -21.67 -13.31
CA MET A 223 11.16 -21.40 -11.87
C MET A 223 12.46 -21.50 -11.05
N ARG A 224 13.46 -22.27 -11.50
CA ARG A 224 14.78 -22.36 -10.83
C ARG A 224 15.48 -21.01 -10.69
N SER A 225 15.23 -20.08 -11.59
CA SER A 225 15.80 -18.71 -11.55
C SER A 225 15.20 -17.83 -10.47
N GLY A 226 14.05 -18.24 -9.89
CA GLY A 226 13.26 -17.41 -8.98
C GLY A 226 12.48 -16.31 -9.70
N THR A 227 11.33 -15.96 -9.15
CA THR A 227 10.42 -14.95 -9.73
C THR A 227 10.45 -13.69 -8.87
N ASP A 228 10.95 -12.57 -9.41
CA ASP A 228 11.02 -11.29 -8.71
C ASP A 228 9.81 -10.39 -9.03
N ILE A 229 8.78 -10.46 -8.19
CA ILE A 229 7.54 -9.67 -8.33
C ILE A 229 7.03 -9.20 -6.97
N LEU A 230 6.30 -8.07 -6.93
CA LEU A 230 5.65 -7.50 -5.73
C LEU A 230 6.60 -7.25 -4.55
N GLY A 231 7.89 -7.11 -4.81
CA GLY A 231 8.90 -6.90 -3.76
C GLY A 231 9.43 -8.18 -3.11
N TYR A 232 9.08 -9.34 -3.67
CA TYR A 232 9.54 -10.66 -3.25
C TYR A 232 10.25 -11.39 -4.38
N VAL A 233 11.12 -12.32 -4.01
CA VAL A 233 11.69 -13.32 -4.91
C VAL A 233 11.18 -14.68 -4.49
N PHE A 234 10.35 -15.28 -5.32
CA PHE A 234 9.74 -16.60 -5.08
C PHE A 234 10.61 -17.68 -5.67
N HIS A 235 10.89 -18.70 -4.90
CA HIS A 235 11.56 -19.94 -5.31
C HIS A 235 10.68 -21.14 -4.98
N CYS A 236 10.99 -22.31 -5.52
CA CYS A 236 10.38 -23.55 -5.09
C CYS A 236 10.75 -23.83 -3.63
N GLY A 237 9.75 -23.85 -2.74
CA GLY A 237 9.92 -24.14 -1.32
C GLY A 237 10.21 -22.94 -0.41
N TYR A 238 10.58 -21.78 -0.93
CA TYR A 238 10.78 -20.58 -0.08
C TYR A 238 10.60 -19.26 -0.83
N THR A 239 10.34 -18.21 -0.07
CA THR A 239 10.16 -16.84 -0.61
C THR A 239 11.06 -15.86 0.15
N ARG A 240 11.81 -15.06 -0.57
CA ARG A 240 12.69 -14.02 -0.01
C ARG A 240 12.14 -12.62 -0.26
N VAL A 241 12.46 -11.69 0.63
CA VAL A 241 12.29 -10.26 0.36
C VAL A 241 13.33 -9.82 -0.66
N ARG A 242 12.91 -9.02 -1.65
CA ARG A 242 13.80 -8.45 -2.68
C ARG A 242 15.00 -7.73 -2.05
N LYS A 243 16.19 -7.88 -2.64
CA LYS A 243 17.45 -7.33 -2.12
C LYS A 243 17.36 -5.81 -1.85
N SER A 244 16.84 -5.04 -2.80
CA SER A 244 16.67 -3.59 -2.65
C SER A 244 15.76 -3.17 -1.49
N ILE A 245 14.68 -3.93 -1.25
CA ILE A 245 13.78 -3.70 -0.12
C ILE A 245 14.48 -4.07 1.19
N LYS A 246 15.21 -5.18 1.22
CA LYS A 246 15.98 -5.61 2.38
C LYS A 246 17.03 -4.57 2.79
N GLU A 247 17.74 -3.98 1.85
CA GLU A 247 18.73 -2.92 2.14
C GLU A 247 18.06 -1.64 2.67
N ARG A 248 16.93 -1.22 2.07
CA ARG A 248 16.13 -0.09 2.61
C ARG A 248 15.61 -0.38 4.02
N MET A 249 15.12 -1.59 4.24
CA MET A 249 14.66 -2.04 5.55
C MET A 249 15.76 -1.93 6.62
N LYS A 250 17.00 -2.35 6.32
CA LYS A 250 18.14 -2.23 7.23
C LYS A 250 18.47 -0.77 7.59
N ARG A 251 18.34 0.17 6.62
CA ARG A 251 18.64 1.59 6.85
C ARG A 251 17.59 2.29 7.71
N SER A 252 16.30 1.97 7.49
CA SER A 252 15.19 2.68 8.12
C SER A 252 14.44 1.87 9.19
N TRP A 253 15.02 0.75 9.67
CA TRP A 253 14.40 -0.12 10.68
C TRP A 253 14.18 0.58 12.03
N ARG A 254 15.01 1.58 12.36
CA ARG A 254 14.88 2.39 13.58
C ARG A 254 13.61 3.23 13.59
N ASN A 255 13.16 3.71 12.43
CA ASN A 255 11.95 4.51 12.33
C ASN A 255 10.70 3.63 12.57
N PRO A 256 9.86 3.91 13.58
CA PRO A 256 8.69 3.10 13.91
C PRO A 256 7.68 2.98 12.77
N ARG A 257 7.42 4.06 12.05
CA ARG A 257 6.49 4.08 10.89
C ARG A 257 6.99 3.16 9.77
N SER A 258 8.26 3.30 9.40
CA SER A 258 8.91 2.44 8.39
C SER A 258 8.94 0.98 8.83
N ARG A 259 9.26 0.71 10.09
CA ARG A 259 9.29 -0.64 10.67
C ARG A 259 7.93 -1.32 10.60
N SER A 260 6.84 -0.62 10.94
CA SER A 260 5.49 -1.15 10.85
C SER A 260 5.15 -1.60 9.42
N SER A 261 5.47 -0.78 8.41
CA SER A 261 5.30 -1.14 6.99
C SER A 261 6.13 -2.37 6.61
N TYR A 262 7.40 -2.44 7.02
CA TYR A 262 8.26 -3.58 6.70
C TYR A 262 7.86 -4.87 7.41
N LEU A 263 7.27 -4.80 8.60
CA LEU A 263 6.68 -5.98 9.26
C LEU A 263 5.57 -6.60 8.40
N GLY A 264 4.79 -5.79 7.71
CA GLY A 264 3.82 -6.27 6.71
C GLY A 264 4.50 -7.05 5.57
N ILE A 265 5.61 -6.54 5.04
CA ILE A 265 6.38 -7.24 4.00
C ILE A 265 6.98 -8.55 4.51
N LEU A 266 7.54 -8.56 5.73
CA LEU A 266 8.13 -9.76 6.32
C LEU A 266 7.13 -10.91 6.53
N LYS A 267 5.82 -10.62 6.65
CA LYS A 267 4.76 -11.65 6.73
C LYS A 267 4.65 -12.50 5.45
N GLY A 268 4.93 -11.90 4.29
CA GLY A 268 4.88 -12.57 3.00
C GLY A 268 6.11 -13.41 2.65
N ALA A 269 7.19 -13.36 3.43
CA ALA A 269 8.46 -14.02 3.15
C ALA A 269 8.91 -14.98 4.25
N ASP A 270 9.80 -15.91 3.90
CA ASP A 270 10.49 -16.79 4.85
C ASP A 270 11.64 -16.02 5.51
N ALA A 271 11.29 -15.05 6.34
CA ALA A 271 12.18 -14.01 6.83
C ALA A 271 12.51 -14.11 8.32
N LYS A 272 12.36 -15.28 8.97
CA LYS A 272 12.64 -15.46 10.40
C LYS A 272 14.05 -14.96 10.78
N ASN A 273 15.08 -15.40 10.05
CA ASN A 273 16.46 -14.99 10.28
C ASN A 273 16.69 -13.49 10.02
N LEU A 274 16.07 -12.93 8.99
CA LEU A 274 16.16 -11.49 8.71
C LEU A 274 15.54 -10.68 9.84
N LYS A 275 14.35 -11.05 10.30
CA LYS A 275 13.65 -10.39 11.41
C LYS A 275 14.48 -10.44 12.69
N ARG A 276 15.07 -11.60 13.02
CA ARG A 276 15.97 -11.77 14.16
C ARG A 276 17.18 -10.82 14.07
N LYS A 277 17.87 -10.79 12.92
CA LYS A 277 19.02 -9.88 12.71
C LYS A 277 18.67 -8.40 12.83
N LEU A 278 17.50 -7.99 12.32
CA LEU A 278 17.02 -6.61 12.42
C LEU A 278 16.69 -6.23 13.87
N ASN A 279 16.06 -7.12 14.62
CA ASN A 279 15.74 -6.89 16.03
C ASN A 279 17.00 -6.94 16.91
N MET A 280 17.94 -7.84 16.67
CA MET A 280 19.23 -7.85 17.37
C MET A 280 20.01 -6.55 17.16
N LYS A 281 20.02 -6.02 15.93
CA LYS A 281 20.65 -4.72 15.65
C LYS A 281 19.95 -3.58 16.40
N LEU A 282 18.63 -3.62 16.54
CA LEU A 282 17.87 -2.66 17.32
C LEU A 282 18.16 -2.78 18.81
N SER A 283 18.16 -4.00 19.37
CA SER A 283 18.49 -4.24 20.78
C SER A 283 19.93 -3.85 21.11
N PHE A 284 20.90 -4.15 20.23
CA PHE A 284 22.28 -3.72 20.38
C PHE A 284 22.43 -2.19 20.43
N LEU A 285 21.67 -1.47 19.60
CA LEU A 285 21.68 -0.01 19.60
C LEU A 285 21.04 0.56 20.87
N ILE A 286 19.92 0.00 21.28
CA ILE A 286 19.25 0.36 22.55
C ILE A 286 20.20 0.09 23.71
N THR A 287 20.88 -1.08 23.77
CA THR A 287 21.80 -1.40 24.86
C THR A 287 23.10 -0.56 24.85
N ASN A 288 23.58 -0.12 23.70
CA ASN A 288 24.77 0.78 23.64
C ASN A 288 24.44 2.23 23.95
N GLU A 289 23.22 2.69 23.63
CA GLU A 289 22.72 4.02 24.05
C GLU A 289 22.34 4.00 25.55
N THR A 290 21.90 2.85 26.08
CA THR A 290 21.49 2.66 27.49
C THR A 290 22.62 2.13 28.41
N LYS A 291 23.87 2.00 27.96
CA LYS A 291 25.01 1.59 28.80
C LYS A 291 25.36 2.59 29.89
N VAL A 292 24.69 3.72 29.97
CA VAL A 292 24.56 4.46 31.22
C VAL A 292 23.32 3.92 31.94
N ARG A 293 23.47 2.79 32.65
CA ARG A 293 22.54 2.39 33.71
C ARG A 293 22.61 3.45 34.83
N ARG A 294 21.96 4.59 34.61
CA ARG A 294 21.50 5.42 35.69
C ARG A 294 20.36 4.66 36.34
N ARG A 295 20.47 4.34 37.61
CA ARG A 295 19.33 3.87 38.39
C ARG A 295 18.18 4.83 38.15
N MET A 296 16.97 4.30 37.83
CA MET A 296 15.75 5.08 37.79
C MET A 296 15.33 5.44 39.23
N ASP A 297 16.02 6.38 39.84
CA ASP A 297 15.84 6.78 41.24
C ASP A 297 15.00 8.06 41.38
N SER A 298 14.09 8.31 40.40
CA SER A 298 13.20 9.48 40.47
C SER A 298 11.91 9.16 41.23
N PRO A 299 11.32 10.13 41.96
CA PRO A 299 10.03 9.95 42.61
C PRO A 299 8.93 9.50 41.63
N LEU A 300 8.08 8.59 42.11
CA LEU A 300 6.97 8.05 41.33
C LEU A 300 5.81 9.06 41.27
N ILE A 301 5.23 9.28 40.08
CA ILE A 301 4.01 10.07 39.92
C ILE A 301 2.97 9.28 39.16
N ASP A 302 1.70 9.68 39.25
CA ASP A 302 0.63 9.16 38.42
C ASP A 302 0.72 9.74 37.01
N ILE A 303 0.36 8.94 36.01
CA ILE A 303 0.32 9.38 34.62
C ILE A 303 -0.65 10.55 34.41
N ALA A 304 -1.70 10.64 35.22
CA ALA A 304 -2.66 11.74 35.19
C ALA A 304 -2.03 13.11 35.49
N GLU A 305 -0.96 13.16 36.26
CA GLU A 305 -0.25 14.39 36.61
C GLU A 305 0.52 15.00 35.42
N LEU A 306 0.72 14.22 34.35
CA LEU A 306 1.34 14.68 33.10
C LEU A 306 0.33 15.23 32.08
N THR A 307 -0.98 15.16 32.38
CA THR A 307 -2.01 15.65 31.47
C THR A 307 -1.86 17.15 31.26
N GLY A 308 -1.76 17.57 30.00
CA GLY A 308 -1.57 18.98 29.62
C GLY A 308 -0.12 19.49 29.76
N LYS A 309 0.85 18.65 30.14
CA LYS A 309 2.26 19.04 30.24
C LYS A 309 3.07 18.50 29.05
N VAL A 310 4.00 19.31 28.56
CA VAL A 310 5.00 18.85 27.59
C VAL A 310 6.14 18.18 28.36
N PHE A 311 6.54 16.98 27.96
CA PHE A 311 7.60 16.25 28.62
C PHE A 311 8.47 15.44 27.67
N ASP A 312 9.73 15.25 28.04
CA ASP A 312 10.66 14.35 27.39
C ASP A 312 10.67 12.98 28.06
N ILE A 313 10.64 11.94 27.26
CA ILE A 313 10.88 10.58 27.77
C ILE A 313 12.37 10.34 27.77
N LEU A 314 12.96 10.26 28.96
CA LEU A 314 14.39 10.05 29.14
C LEU A 314 14.79 8.57 29.04
N ASP A 315 13.96 7.70 29.62
CA ASP A 315 14.17 6.25 29.62
C ASP A 315 12.86 5.50 29.84
N PHE A 316 12.79 4.24 29.45
CA PHE A 316 11.64 3.39 29.72
C PHE A 316 12.01 1.92 29.89
N GLU A 317 11.30 1.22 30.75
CA GLU A 317 11.42 -0.21 31.00
C GLU A 317 10.05 -0.88 30.80
N VAL A 318 10.01 -1.90 29.96
CA VAL A 318 8.82 -2.76 29.79
C VAL A 318 9.11 -4.08 30.50
N ARG A 319 8.29 -4.44 31.49
CA ARG A 319 8.36 -5.75 32.12
C ARG A 319 7.28 -6.67 31.59
N GLU A 320 7.69 -7.89 31.23
CA GLU A 320 6.76 -8.94 30.86
C GLU A 320 5.80 -9.27 32.01
N PRO A 321 4.58 -9.76 31.70
CA PRO A 321 3.61 -10.10 32.72
C PRO A 321 4.17 -11.17 33.66
N ASP A 322 4.11 -10.91 34.94
CA ASP A 322 4.35 -11.92 35.93
C ASP A 322 3.33 -13.07 35.75
N LYS A 323 3.82 -14.30 35.71
CA LYS A 323 3.00 -15.50 35.46
C LYS A 323 1.77 -15.63 36.39
N LYS A 324 1.78 -14.90 37.54
CA LYS A 324 0.69 -14.84 38.51
C LYS A 324 -0.31 -13.68 38.33
N LYS A 325 0.05 -12.58 37.62
CA LYS A 325 -0.77 -11.36 37.55
C LYS A 325 -1.22 -10.96 36.12
N GLY A 326 -0.82 -11.66 35.08
CA GLY A 326 -1.40 -11.59 33.74
C GLY A 326 -1.33 -10.27 32.96
N LYS A 327 -0.72 -9.20 33.47
CA LYS A 327 -0.68 -7.89 32.81
C LYS A 327 0.74 -7.35 32.69
N ALA A 328 1.16 -7.02 31.47
CA ALA A 328 2.39 -6.30 31.23
C ALA A 328 2.29 -4.87 31.77
N TRP A 329 3.35 -4.36 32.36
CA TRP A 329 3.42 -2.98 32.82
C TRP A 329 4.72 -2.31 32.36
N MET A 330 4.70 -0.98 32.31
CA MET A 330 5.80 -0.15 31.85
C MET A 330 6.15 0.90 32.90
N ARG A 331 7.46 1.18 33.03
CA ARG A 331 7.98 2.37 33.70
C ARG A 331 8.56 3.32 32.68
N MET A 332 8.28 4.61 32.84
CA MET A 332 8.90 5.68 32.07
C MET A 332 9.56 6.67 33.01
N GLN A 333 10.76 7.10 32.70
CA GLN A 333 11.34 8.28 33.31
C GLN A 333 11.10 9.47 32.41
N VAL A 334 10.40 10.48 32.93
CA VAL A 334 10.01 11.67 32.18
C VAL A 334 10.60 12.93 32.80
N ARG A 335 10.93 13.90 31.95
CA ARG A 335 11.38 15.24 32.36
C ARG A 335 10.39 16.26 31.83
N TYR A 336 9.90 17.14 32.67
CA TYR A 336 8.96 18.17 32.30
C TYR A 336 9.20 19.45 33.14
N GLU A 337 8.73 20.58 32.64
CA GLU A 337 8.72 21.82 33.40
C GLU A 337 7.42 21.92 34.22
N ASP A 338 7.55 22.35 35.47
CA ASP A 338 6.44 22.59 36.39
C ASP A 338 6.69 23.90 37.12
N MET A 339 5.67 24.48 37.71
CA MET A 339 5.81 25.67 38.55
C MET A 339 6.32 25.25 39.91
N GLY A 340 7.39 25.87 40.38
CA GLY A 340 7.86 25.72 41.73
C GLY A 340 7.00 26.48 42.76
N ASP A 341 7.22 26.22 44.04
CA ASP A 341 6.52 26.86 45.14
C ASP A 341 6.76 28.42 45.19
N ASP A 342 7.85 28.85 44.53
CA ASP A 342 8.23 30.25 44.36
C ASP A 342 7.69 30.90 43.07
N GLY A 343 6.83 30.19 42.34
CA GLY A 343 6.24 30.65 41.09
C GLY A 343 7.19 30.67 39.89
N LYS A 344 8.38 30.10 40.01
CA LYS A 344 9.34 30.00 38.89
C LYS A 344 9.29 28.62 38.23
N PRO A 345 9.58 28.52 36.91
CA PRO A 345 9.62 27.23 36.22
C PRO A 345 10.77 26.38 36.76
N VAL A 346 10.47 25.14 37.12
CA VAL A 346 11.43 24.15 37.62
C VAL A 346 11.34 22.88 36.79
N VAL A 347 12.48 22.41 36.30
CA VAL A 347 12.58 21.14 35.59
C VAL A 347 12.52 19.98 36.56
N LYS A 348 11.47 19.17 36.47
CA LYS A 348 11.27 17.98 37.30
C LYS A 348 11.53 16.72 36.50
N THR A 349 12.19 15.75 37.12
CA THR A 349 12.33 14.39 36.58
C THR A 349 11.55 13.44 37.48
N ARG A 350 10.65 12.68 36.89
CA ARG A 350 9.76 11.76 37.61
C ARG A 350 9.68 10.40 36.93
N LEU A 351 9.32 9.40 37.70
CA LEU A 351 9.07 8.04 37.22
C LEU A 351 7.57 7.80 37.14
N VAL A 352 7.11 7.40 35.97
CA VAL A 352 5.70 7.05 35.71
C VAL A 352 5.59 5.54 35.62
N LYS A 353 4.64 4.97 36.34
CA LYS A 353 4.34 3.53 36.32
C LYS A 353 2.88 3.33 35.90
N GLY A 354 2.63 2.44 34.96
CA GLY A 354 1.27 2.13 34.54
C GLY A 354 1.18 0.83 33.76
N PHE A 355 -0.04 0.39 33.50
CA PHE A 355 -0.27 -0.74 32.62
C PHE A 355 0.10 -0.36 31.19
N HIS A 356 0.72 -1.28 30.48
CA HIS A 356 1.17 -1.07 29.09
C HIS A 356 0.06 -0.50 28.18
N VAL A 357 -1.19 -0.96 28.35
CA VAL A 357 -2.34 -0.48 27.58
C VAL A 357 -2.66 0.99 27.90
N ALA A 358 -2.73 1.36 29.16
CA ALA A 358 -3.03 2.73 29.58
C ALA A 358 -1.96 3.75 29.13
N ILE A 359 -0.69 3.38 29.17
CA ILE A 359 0.41 4.23 28.69
C ILE A 359 0.38 4.33 27.14
N CYS A 360 0.10 3.23 26.44
CA CYS A 360 -0.06 3.27 24.98
C CYS A 360 -1.26 4.12 24.54
N GLU A 361 -2.35 4.09 25.29
CA GLU A 361 -3.54 4.91 25.04
C GLU A 361 -3.27 6.39 25.34
N PHE A 362 -2.60 6.67 26.44
CA PHE A 362 -2.14 8.02 26.78
C PHE A 362 -1.21 8.60 25.71
N LEU A 363 -0.20 7.85 25.26
CA LEU A 363 0.71 8.29 24.20
C LEU A 363 0.00 8.46 22.85
N LYS A 364 -1.02 7.67 22.54
CA LYS A 364 -1.86 7.87 21.34
C LYS A 364 -2.64 9.16 21.40
N ASN A 365 -3.22 9.49 22.56
CA ASN A 365 -3.97 10.72 22.74
C ASN A 365 -3.06 11.95 22.70
N MET A 366 -1.83 11.85 23.22
CA MET A 366 -0.84 12.93 23.12
C MET A 366 -0.37 13.22 21.70
N THR A 367 -0.29 12.20 20.82
CA THR A 367 0.09 12.38 19.41
C THR A 367 -0.94 13.18 18.61
N GLN A 368 -2.14 13.40 19.11
CA GLN A 368 -3.15 14.28 18.50
C GLN A 368 -2.87 15.78 18.75
N TYR A 369 -2.01 16.11 19.70
CA TYR A 369 -1.65 17.50 20.06
C TYR A 369 -0.27 17.95 19.55
N ILE A 370 0.46 17.06 18.84
CA ILE A 370 1.81 17.33 18.29
C ILE A 370 1.74 17.41 16.73
N ASN A 371 0.76 18.17 16.22
CA ASN A 371 0.72 18.56 14.79
C ASN A 371 0.44 20.04 14.66
#